data_a721460e0a57133834dc5e33a386065e
#
_entry.id   a721460e0a57133834dc5e33a386065e
#
_cell.length_a   1.000
_cell.length_b   1.000
_cell.length_c   1.000
_cell.angle_alpha   90.00
_cell.angle_beta   90.00
_cell.angle_gamma   90.00
#
_symmetry.space_group_name_H-M   'P 1'
#
loop_
_entity.id
_entity.type
_entity.pdbx_description
1 polymer ?
#
loop_
_entity_poly.entity_id
_entity_poly.type
_entity_poly.pdbx_seq_one_letter_code
_entity_poly.pdbx_strand_id
1 'polypeptide(L)'
;MKKSTNHAKYENNDAVRKTLLRRFLKQLAEEVKLLNPQSIADAGCGEGFVLGQLTKEGVKATMSGVDLSPEAVKIAQSKFPSATFKVGSIYELPYKDSSYDLVLCNEVLEHLDNPAVALAELIRVSKKYVICSVPHEPWFMMGSLAGGKYVSRFGNHPEHINHWTQMSFKRFLEKNGLHVKKTHAIKTFPWTLAICTV
;
A
#
# COMPACT_ATOMS: atom_id res chain seq x y z
N MET A 1 -3.87 -25.56 0.05
CA MET A 1 -4.15 -24.15 -0.28
C MET A 1 -3.15 -23.25 0.46
N LYS A 2 -2.24 -22.59 -0.25
CA LYS A 2 -1.38 -21.57 0.38
C LYS A 2 -2.27 -20.36 0.74
N LYS A 3 -2.45 -20.07 2.03
CA LYS A 3 -3.08 -18.83 2.47
C LYS A 3 -2.31 -17.65 1.88
N SER A 4 -3.00 -16.62 1.37
CA SER A 4 -2.33 -15.45 0.84
C SER A 4 -1.41 -14.87 1.92
N THR A 5 -0.25 -14.38 1.53
CA THR A 5 0.74 -13.80 2.47
C THR A 5 0.17 -12.60 3.22
N ASN A 6 -0.82 -11.91 2.65
CA ASN A 6 -1.52 -10.79 3.29
C ASN A 6 -2.41 -11.21 4.45
N HIS A 7 -3.13 -12.33 4.36
CA HIS A 7 -3.96 -12.85 5.48
C HIS A 7 -3.11 -13.06 6.73
N ALA A 8 -1.90 -13.62 6.59
CA ALA A 8 -0.98 -13.83 7.69
C ALA A 8 -0.47 -12.51 8.32
N LYS A 9 -0.41 -11.42 7.55
CA LYS A 9 -0.01 -10.08 8.06
C LYS A 9 -1.03 -9.53 9.06
N TYR A 10 -2.31 -9.74 8.84
CA TYR A 10 -3.40 -9.15 9.66
C TYR A 10 -3.89 -10.07 10.79
N GLU A 11 -3.70 -11.38 10.69
CA GLU A 11 -4.13 -12.36 11.71
C GLU A 11 -3.04 -12.76 12.72
N ASN A 12 -1.78 -12.38 12.48
CA ASN A 12 -0.69 -12.72 13.37
C ASN A 12 -0.91 -12.11 14.77
N ASN A 13 -0.85 -12.95 15.82
CA ASN A 13 -1.13 -12.57 17.21
C ASN A 13 -0.04 -11.72 17.89
N ASP A 14 0.96 -11.25 17.15
CA ASP A 14 2.00 -10.37 17.66
C ASP A 14 1.41 -8.98 17.97
N ALA A 15 1.27 -8.68 19.27
CA ALA A 15 0.70 -7.42 19.76
C ALA A 15 1.48 -6.18 19.29
N VAL A 16 2.81 -6.28 19.16
CA VAL A 16 3.67 -5.20 18.67
C VAL A 16 3.32 -4.90 17.21
N ARG A 17 3.27 -5.93 16.37
CA ARG A 17 2.94 -5.79 14.96
C ARG A 17 1.54 -5.22 14.73
N LYS A 18 0.54 -5.69 15.51
CA LYS A 18 -0.83 -5.14 15.46
C LYS A 18 -0.84 -3.65 15.82
N THR A 19 -0.06 -3.25 16.82
CA THR A 19 0.04 -1.85 17.24
C THR A 19 0.67 -0.98 16.15
N LEU A 20 1.77 -1.43 15.55
CA LEU A 20 2.44 -0.73 14.46
C LEU A 20 1.53 -0.58 13.25
N LEU A 21 0.84 -1.66 12.85
CA LEU A 21 -0.11 -1.64 11.74
C LEU A 21 -1.28 -0.68 12.01
N ARG A 22 -1.83 -0.67 13.22
CA ARG A 22 -2.90 0.29 13.59
C ARG A 22 -2.42 1.74 13.50
N ARG A 23 -1.18 2.04 13.94
CA ARG A 23 -0.59 3.37 13.81
C ARG A 23 -0.44 3.78 12.34
N PHE A 24 0.08 2.88 11.51
CA PHE A 24 0.19 3.09 10.07
C PHE A 24 -1.16 3.40 9.44
N LEU A 25 -2.16 2.53 9.65
CA LEU A 25 -3.50 2.69 9.07
C LEU A 25 -4.21 3.96 9.57
N LYS A 26 -4.01 4.33 10.84
CA LYS A 26 -4.53 5.60 11.39
C LYS A 26 -3.89 6.79 10.70
N GLN A 27 -2.55 6.81 10.55
CA GLN A 27 -1.85 7.90 9.87
C GLN A 27 -2.27 7.99 8.40
N LEU A 28 -2.41 6.85 7.71
CA LEU A 28 -2.93 6.82 6.33
C LEU A 28 -4.33 7.44 6.26
N ALA A 29 -5.23 7.06 7.16
CA ALA A 29 -6.59 7.59 7.19
C ALA A 29 -6.61 9.10 7.48
N GLU A 30 -5.74 9.60 8.36
CA GLU A 30 -5.57 11.04 8.63
C GLU A 30 -5.16 11.80 7.36
N GLU A 31 -4.17 11.29 6.60
CA GLU A 31 -3.74 11.92 5.36
C GLU A 31 -4.84 11.87 4.29
N VAL A 32 -5.54 10.75 4.15
CA VAL A 32 -6.67 10.63 3.21
C VAL A 32 -7.79 11.62 3.56
N LYS A 33 -8.13 11.78 4.84
CA LYS A 33 -9.14 12.77 5.29
C LYS A 33 -8.73 14.20 4.95
N LEU A 34 -7.45 14.54 5.12
CA LEU A 34 -6.92 15.87 4.77
C LEU A 34 -7.00 16.15 3.26
N LEU A 35 -6.80 15.14 2.43
CA LEU A 35 -6.93 15.26 0.97
C LEU A 35 -8.40 15.32 0.49
N ASN A 36 -9.32 14.81 1.31
CA ASN A 36 -10.78 14.79 1.07
C ASN A 36 -11.19 14.32 -0.35
N PRO A 37 -10.71 13.16 -0.81
CA PRO A 37 -11.03 12.66 -2.15
C PRO A 37 -12.48 12.18 -2.22
N GLN A 38 -13.13 12.34 -3.39
CA GLN A 38 -14.46 11.79 -3.64
C GLN A 38 -14.40 10.36 -4.17
N SER A 39 -13.26 9.97 -4.75
CA SER A 39 -13.03 8.64 -5.31
C SER A 39 -11.63 8.14 -4.99
N ILE A 40 -11.53 6.86 -4.59
CA ILE A 40 -10.29 6.20 -4.19
C ILE A 40 -10.15 4.88 -4.93
N ALA A 41 -9.01 4.64 -5.58
CA ALA A 41 -8.59 3.33 -6.05
C ALA A 41 -7.44 2.79 -5.18
N ASP A 42 -7.46 1.50 -4.85
CA ASP A 42 -6.39 0.80 -4.13
C ASP A 42 -5.78 -0.28 -5.04
N ALA A 43 -4.58 -0.03 -5.52
CA ALA A 43 -3.84 -0.91 -6.43
C ALA A 43 -2.96 -1.88 -5.63
N GLY A 44 -3.27 -3.18 -5.73
CA GLY A 44 -2.74 -4.22 -4.85
C GLY A 44 -3.50 -4.27 -3.53
N CYS A 45 -4.83 -4.18 -3.59
CA CYS A 45 -5.69 -4.05 -2.41
C CYS A 45 -5.74 -5.29 -1.51
N GLY A 46 -5.24 -6.44 -1.97
CA GLY A 46 -5.33 -7.71 -1.27
C GLY A 46 -6.77 -8.02 -0.85
N GLU A 47 -6.95 -8.34 0.43
CA GLU A 47 -8.26 -8.66 1.03
C GLU A 47 -9.08 -7.41 1.45
N GLY A 48 -8.71 -6.21 0.95
CA GLY A 48 -9.46 -4.97 1.15
C GLY A 48 -9.30 -4.31 2.52
N PHE A 49 -8.32 -4.69 3.32
CA PHE A 49 -8.15 -4.18 4.69
C PHE A 49 -7.95 -2.67 4.76
N VAL A 50 -7.20 -2.08 3.81
CA VAL A 50 -6.96 -0.63 3.76
C VAL A 50 -8.28 0.10 3.54
N LEU A 51 -9.04 -0.26 2.51
CA LEU A 51 -10.33 0.37 2.20
C LEU A 51 -11.34 0.16 3.32
N GLY A 52 -11.37 -1.03 3.92
CA GLY A 52 -12.21 -1.32 5.09
C GLY A 52 -11.85 -0.45 6.31
N GLN A 53 -10.58 -0.19 6.54
CA GLN A 53 -10.14 0.70 7.62
C GLN A 53 -10.50 2.16 7.32
N LEU A 54 -10.31 2.64 6.08
CA LEU A 54 -10.71 4.00 5.68
C LEU A 54 -12.21 4.21 5.90
N THR A 55 -13.04 3.22 5.57
CA THR A 55 -14.49 3.25 5.82
C THR A 55 -14.79 3.36 7.33
N LYS A 56 -14.12 2.55 8.17
CA LYS A 56 -14.27 2.60 9.64
C LYS A 56 -13.85 3.94 10.22
N GLU A 57 -12.83 4.55 9.65
CA GLU A 57 -12.35 5.88 10.05
C GLU A 57 -13.24 7.02 9.54
N GLY A 58 -14.34 6.72 8.82
CA GLY A 58 -15.31 7.69 8.36
C GLY A 58 -14.91 8.45 7.09
N VAL A 59 -14.00 7.91 6.28
CA VAL A 59 -13.70 8.45 4.95
C VAL A 59 -14.91 8.25 4.05
N LYS A 60 -15.43 9.35 3.49
CA LYS A 60 -16.60 9.36 2.60
C LYS A 60 -16.14 9.52 1.16
N ALA A 61 -15.90 8.40 0.49
CA ALA A 61 -15.51 8.35 -0.93
C ALA A 61 -16.08 7.09 -1.58
N THR A 62 -16.25 7.11 -2.88
CA THR A 62 -16.42 5.85 -3.63
C THR A 62 -15.09 5.13 -3.68
N MET A 63 -15.09 3.84 -3.34
CA MET A 63 -13.85 3.07 -3.20
C MET A 63 -13.84 1.87 -4.14
N SER A 64 -12.70 1.63 -4.77
CA SER A 64 -12.46 0.44 -5.60
C SER A 64 -11.08 -0.12 -5.33
N GLY A 65 -10.95 -1.44 -5.36
CA GLY A 65 -9.67 -2.14 -5.20
C GLY A 65 -9.39 -3.06 -6.39
N VAL A 66 -8.09 -3.21 -6.70
CA VAL A 66 -7.61 -4.18 -7.70
C VAL A 66 -6.51 -5.02 -7.06
N ASP A 67 -6.58 -6.34 -7.25
CA ASP A 67 -5.52 -7.26 -6.85
C ASP A 67 -5.37 -8.37 -7.89
N LEU A 68 -4.17 -8.91 -8.03
CA LEU A 68 -3.88 -10.00 -8.94
C LEU A 68 -4.51 -11.33 -8.48
N SER A 69 -4.75 -11.50 -7.18
CA SER A 69 -5.30 -12.71 -6.57
C SER A 69 -6.82 -12.75 -6.60
N PRO A 70 -7.46 -13.65 -7.39
CA PRO A 70 -8.92 -13.81 -7.37
C PRO A 70 -9.46 -14.21 -5.99
N GLU A 71 -8.67 -14.94 -5.20
CA GLU A 71 -9.04 -15.36 -3.84
C GLU A 71 -9.08 -14.15 -2.91
N ALA A 72 -8.06 -13.27 -2.95
CA ALA A 72 -8.03 -12.05 -2.16
C ALA A 72 -9.20 -11.11 -2.50
N VAL A 73 -9.47 -10.93 -3.80
CA VAL A 73 -10.60 -10.12 -4.29
C VAL A 73 -11.94 -10.67 -3.80
N LYS A 74 -12.15 -12.00 -3.85
CA LYS A 74 -13.36 -12.64 -3.33
C LYS A 74 -13.56 -12.38 -1.83
N ILE A 75 -12.47 -12.45 -1.05
CA ILE A 75 -12.50 -12.16 0.39
C ILE A 75 -12.83 -10.68 0.61
N ALA A 76 -12.19 -9.77 -0.14
CA ALA A 76 -12.43 -8.33 -0.04
C ALA A 76 -13.90 -7.98 -0.32
N GLN A 77 -14.48 -8.50 -1.39
CA GLN A 77 -15.90 -8.32 -1.74
C GLN A 77 -16.84 -8.78 -0.64
N SER A 78 -16.54 -9.93 -0.01
CA SER A 78 -17.34 -10.46 1.09
C SER A 78 -17.24 -9.61 2.37
N LYS A 79 -16.03 -9.14 2.71
CA LYS A 79 -15.78 -8.39 3.95
C LYS A 79 -16.21 -6.92 3.87
N PHE A 80 -16.11 -6.31 2.68
CA PHE A 80 -16.31 -4.87 2.48
C PHE A 80 -17.24 -4.58 1.29
N PRO A 81 -18.54 -4.91 1.39
CA PRO A 81 -19.51 -4.78 0.29
C PRO A 81 -19.80 -3.34 -0.13
N SER A 82 -19.35 -2.34 0.63
CA SER A 82 -19.46 -0.91 0.28
C SER A 82 -18.42 -0.45 -0.75
N ALA A 83 -17.40 -1.26 -1.04
CA ALA A 83 -16.39 -1.00 -2.05
C ALA A 83 -16.53 -1.99 -3.22
N THR A 84 -16.00 -1.64 -4.38
CA THR A 84 -15.94 -2.57 -5.53
C THR A 84 -14.54 -3.15 -5.66
N PHE A 85 -14.44 -4.43 -5.98
CA PHE A 85 -13.14 -5.09 -6.14
C PHE A 85 -13.08 -5.83 -7.47
N LYS A 86 -11.91 -5.80 -8.12
CA LYS A 86 -11.66 -6.44 -9.42
C LYS A 86 -10.37 -7.22 -9.38
N VAL A 87 -10.32 -8.34 -10.10
CA VAL A 87 -9.08 -9.02 -10.40
C VAL A 87 -8.39 -8.28 -11.53
N GLY A 88 -7.10 -7.97 -11.36
CA GLY A 88 -6.34 -7.25 -12.39
C GLY A 88 -4.88 -7.05 -11.99
N SER A 89 -4.06 -6.67 -12.98
CA SER A 89 -2.65 -6.38 -12.80
C SER A 89 -2.43 -4.91 -12.44
N ILE A 90 -1.49 -4.62 -11.55
CA ILE A 90 -1.05 -3.26 -11.27
C ILE A 90 -0.31 -2.62 -12.46
N TYR A 91 0.19 -3.44 -13.38
CA TYR A 91 0.84 -2.98 -14.61
C TYR A 91 -0.15 -2.57 -15.71
N GLU A 92 -1.44 -2.90 -15.55
CA GLU A 92 -2.52 -2.57 -16.46
C GLU A 92 -3.83 -2.47 -15.65
N LEU A 93 -4.00 -1.34 -14.96
CA LEU A 93 -5.16 -1.13 -14.10
C LEU A 93 -6.45 -1.04 -14.93
N PRO A 94 -7.53 -1.77 -14.57
CA PRO A 94 -8.78 -1.80 -15.34
C PRO A 94 -9.64 -0.55 -15.11
N TYR A 95 -8.98 0.61 -15.17
CA TYR A 95 -9.57 1.93 -14.97
C TYR A 95 -9.15 2.88 -16.09
N LYS A 96 -10.02 3.86 -16.39
CA LYS A 96 -9.73 4.93 -17.35
C LYS A 96 -8.71 5.91 -16.78
N ASP A 97 -8.04 6.65 -17.65
CA ASP A 97 -7.15 7.75 -17.28
C ASP A 97 -7.90 8.76 -16.41
N SER A 98 -7.20 9.29 -15.42
CA SER A 98 -7.74 10.31 -14.52
C SER A 98 -9.15 10.00 -13.99
N SER A 99 -9.39 8.77 -13.54
CA SER A 99 -10.71 8.32 -13.07
C SER A 99 -10.91 8.40 -11.56
N TYR A 100 -9.83 8.47 -10.78
CA TYR A 100 -9.89 8.54 -9.33
C TYR A 100 -9.15 9.76 -8.77
N ASP A 101 -9.73 10.43 -7.78
CA ASP A 101 -9.10 11.59 -7.14
C ASP A 101 -7.82 11.18 -6.37
N LEU A 102 -7.82 9.99 -5.80
CA LEU A 102 -6.71 9.38 -5.06
C LEU A 102 -6.49 7.94 -5.50
N VAL A 103 -5.24 7.59 -5.78
CA VAL A 103 -4.79 6.21 -5.97
C VAL A 103 -3.85 5.82 -4.83
N LEU A 104 -4.16 4.69 -4.18
CA LEU A 104 -3.35 4.08 -3.13
C LEU A 104 -2.53 2.92 -3.72
N CYS A 105 -1.31 2.74 -3.21
CA CYS A 105 -0.46 1.57 -3.48
C CYS A 105 0.38 1.30 -2.22
N ASN A 106 -0.09 0.39 -1.38
CA ASN A 106 0.52 0.15 -0.07
C ASN A 106 1.15 -1.24 -0.01
N GLU A 107 2.47 -1.31 0.26
CA GLU A 107 3.22 -2.56 0.43
C GLU A 107 3.13 -3.47 -0.81
N VAL A 108 3.33 -2.89 -1.99
CA VAL A 108 3.28 -3.59 -3.28
C VAL A 108 4.53 -3.36 -4.10
N LEU A 109 5.02 -2.11 -4.19
CA LEU A 109 6.14 -1.74 -5.08
C LEU A 109 7.42 -2.52 -4.80
N GLU A 110 7.64 -2.93 -3.54
CA GLU A 110 8.80 -3.74 -3.12
C GLU A 110 8.82 -5.14 -3.72
N HIS A 111 7.66 -5.64 -4.17
CA HIS A 111 7.51 -6.98 -4.75
C HIS A 111 7.57 -7.00 -6.28
N LEU A 112 7.63 -5.84 -6.93
CA LEU A 112 7.47 -5.71 -8.38
C LEU A 112 8.81 -5.76 -9.12
N ASP A 113 8.89 -6.51 -10.22
CA ASP A 113 10.04 -6.50 -11.11
C ASP A 113 10.25 -5.13 -11.78
N ASN A 114 9.16 -4.45 -12.13
CA ASN A 114 9.17 -3.16 -12.82
C ASN A 114 8.32 -2.11 -12.09
N PRO A 115 8.75 -1.63 -10.89
CA PRO A 115 7.93 -0.71 -10.09
C PRO A 115 7.69 0.64 -10.78
N ALA A 116 8.54 1.05 -11.75
CA ALA A 116 8.33 2.27 -12.53
C ALA A 116 7.14 2.16 -13.49
N VAL A 117 6.92 0.99 -14.10
CA VAL A 117 5.75 0.74 -14.97
C VAL A 117 4.46 0.77 -14.15
N ALA A 118 4.47 0.12 -12.98
CA ALA A 118 3.33 0.20 -12.08
C ALA A 118 3.04 1.63 -11.64
N LEU A 119 4.09 2.40 -11.30
CA LEU A 119 3.94 3.81 -10.92
C LEU A 119 3.32 4.66 -12.05
N ALA A 120 3.69 4.42 -13.31
CA ALA A 120 3.07 5.09 -14.46
C ALA A 120 1.56 4.80 -14.56
N GLU A 121 1.14 3.58 -14.26
CA GLU A 121 -0.30 3.23 -14.21
C GLU A 121 -1.04 3.91 -13.05
N LEU A 122 -0.41 4.00 -11.86
CA LEU A 122 -0.99 4.76 -10.74
C LEU A 122 -1.18 6.23 -11.11
N ILE A 123 -0.19 6.84 -11.79
CA ILE A 123 -0.25 8.22 -12.28
C ILE A 123 -1.35 8.36 -13.33
N ARG A 124 -1.40 7.46 -14.32
CA ARG A 124 -2.41 7.48 -15.40
C ARG A 124 -3.84 7.49 -14.84
N VAL A 125 -4.10 6.66 -13.86
CA VAL A 125 -5.45 6.51 -13.27
C VAL A 125 -5.80 7.65 -12.32
N SER A 126 -4.81 8.32 -11.73
CA SER A 126 -5.01 9.39 -10.76
C SER A 126 -5.34 10.73 -11.41
N LYS A 127 -6.32 11.45 -10.82
CA LYS A 127 -6.60 12.86 -11.15
C LYS A 127 -5.70 13.83 -10.41
N LYS A 128 -5.36 13.51 -9.14
CA LYS A 128 -4.73 14.50 -8.24
C LYS A 128 -3.66 13.92 -7.35
N TYR A 129 -3.95 12.80 -6.70
CA TYR A 129 -3.13 12.30 -5.58
C TYR A 129 -2.76 10.83 -5.76
N VAL A 130 -1.52 10.53 -5.41
CA VAL A 130 -1.04 9.15 -5.24
C VAL A 130 -0.44 9.03 -3.85
N ILE A 131 -0.84 8.01 -3.10
CA ILE A 131 -0.22 7.64 -1.83
C ILE A 131 0.41 6.26 -2.00
N CYS A 132 1.71 6.18 -1.75
CA CYS A 132 2.45 4.92 -1.77
C CYS A 132 3.10 4.64 -0.43
N SER A 133 3.17 3.37 -0.03
CA SER A 133 4.00 2.95 1.09
C SER A 133 4.86 1.76 0.73
N VAL A 134 6.02 1.70 1.39
CA VAL A 134 7.00 0.60 1.28
C VAL A 134 7.65 0.35 2.65
N PRO A 135 8.22 -0.83 2.91
CA PRO A 135 9.06 -1.05 4.08
C PRO A 135 10.21 -0.04 4.14
N HIS A 136 10.46 0.52 5.34
CA HIS A 136 11.56 1.46 5.56
C HIS A 136 12.85 0.71 5.89
N GLU A 137 13.72 0.58 4.92
CA GLU A 137 15.04 -0.06 5.12
C GLU A 137 16.10 0.94 5.62
N PRO A 138 17.06 0.52 6.46
CA PRO A 138 17.30 -0.86 6.90
C PRO A 138 16.48 -1.32 8.12
N TRP A 139 15.62 -0.48 8.68
CA TRP A 139 14.95 -0.74 9.95
C TRP A 139 14.00 -1.94 9.90
N PHE A 140 13.35 -2.16 8.76
CA PHE A 140 12.49 -3.33 8.57
C PHE A 140 13.31 -4.64 8.65
N MET A 141 14.47 -4.67 7.99
CA MET A 141 15.41 -5.78 8.04
C MET A 141 15.91 -6.04 9.47
N MET A 142 16.35 -4.98 10.16
CA MET A 142 16.83 -5.07 11.55
C MET A 142 15.74 -5.58 12.50
N GLY A 143 14.51 -5.10 12.36
CA GLY A 143 13.37 -5.58 13.14
C GLY A 143 13.03 -7.04 12.87
N SER A 144 13.11 -7.48 11.62
CA SER A 144 12.91 -8.88 11.23
C SER A 144 14.00 -9.78 11.80
N LEU A 145 15.25 -9.34 11.74
CA LEU A 145 16.40 -10.06 12.27
C LEU A 145 16.33 -10.20 13.81
N ALA A 146 16.04 -9.10 14.51
CA ALA A 146 15.84 -9.09 15.96
C ALA A 146 14.70 -10.00 16.42
N GLY A 147 13.65 -10.15 15.58
CA GLY A 147 12.57 -11.10 15.80
C GLY A 147 12.86 -12.53 15.35
N GLY A 148 14.12 -12.86 15.02
CA GLY A 148 14.55 -14.20 14.59
C GLY A 148 14.00 -14.62 13.21
N LYS A 149 13.51 -13.65 12.40
CA LYS A 149 12.95 -13.93 11.07
C LYS A 149 13.99 -13.67 9.98
N TYR A 150 13.99 -14.55 8.97
CA TYR A 150 14.84 -14.40 7.77
C TYR A 150 16.34 -14.26 8.08
N VAL A 151 16.84 -14.95 9.12
CA VAL A 151 18.24 -14.87 9.60
C VAL A 151 19.23 -15.17 8.49
N SER A 152 18.97 -16.22 7.67
CA SER A 152 19.79 -16.60 6.51
C SER A 152 19.84 -15.54 5.39
N ARG A 153 18.96 -14.54 5.42
CA ARG A 153 18.87 -13.43 4.47
C ARG A 153 19.09 -12.06 5.12
N PHE A 154 19.77 -12.03 6.27
CA PHE A 154 20.04 -10.80 7.03
C PHE A 154 18.78 -9.97 7.31
N GLY A 155 17.64 -10.64 7.59
CA GLY A 155 16.36 -10.00 7.87
C GLY A 155 15.54 -9.61 6.63
N ASN A 156 16.06 -9.81 5.41
CA ASN A 156 15.33 -9.53 4.17
C ASN A 156 14.18 -10.50 3.95
N HIS A 157 12.99 -9.96 3.69
CA HIS A 157 11.85 -10.77 3.30
C HIS A 157 12.11 -11.42 1.93
N PRO A 158 11.83 -12.73 1.74
CA PRO A 158 12.13 -13.43 0.48
C PRO A 158 11.50 -12.82 -0.76
N GLU A 159 10.35 -12.18 -0.60
CA GLU A 159 9.55 -11.60 -1.69
C GLU A 159 9.85 -10.10 -1.92
N HIS A 160 10.69 -9.45 -1.10
CA HIS A 160 11.11 -8.08 -1.34
C HIS A 160 12.31 -8.09 -2.28
N ILE A 161 12.11 -7.63 -3.50
CA ILE A 161 13.15 -7.48 -4.51
C ILE A 161 13.63 -6.03 -4.65
N ASN A 162 12.81 -5.07 -4.21
CA ASN A 162 13.20 -3.66 -4.13
C ASN A 162 13.30 -3.22 -2.68
N HIS A 163 14.35 -2.45 -2.37
CA HIS A 163 14.63 -1.98 -1.02
C HIS A 163 14.83 -0.46 -1.04
N TRP A 164 14.08 0.25 -0.18
CA TRP A 164 14.17 1.71 -0.13
C TRP A 164 14.36 2.24 1.29
N THR A 165 15.27 3.21 1.40
CA THR A 165 15.24 4.18 2.49
C THR A 165 14.19 5.24 2.17
N GLN A 166 13.78 6.04 3.15
CA GLN A 166 12.86 7.16 2.92
C GLN A 166 13.34 8.09 1.79
N MET A 167 14.64 8.39 1.75
CA MET A 167 15.22 9.30 0.76
C MET A 167 15.27 8.67 -0.63
N SER A 168 15.70 7.42 -0.76
CA SER A 168 15.76 6.74 -2.06
C SER A 168 14.36 6.49 -2.63
N PHE A 169 13.37 6.22 -1.77
CA PHE A 169 11.98 6.09 -2.18
C PHE A 169 11.41 7.42 -2.71
N LYS A 170 11.64 8.52 -1.98
CA LYS A 170 11.27 9.85 -2.46
C LYS A 170 11.86 10.15 -3.85
N ARG A 171 13.17 9.93 -4.03
CA ARG A 171 13.84 10.13 -5.32
C ARG A 171 13.27 9.24 -6.43
N PHE A 172 12.95 7.98 -6.11
CA PHE A 172 12.31 7.07 -7.06
C PHE A 172 10.97 7.61 -7.55
N LEU A 173 10.11 8.07 -6.63
CA LEU A 173 8.80 8.63 -6.98
C LEU A 173 8.93 9.90 -7.83
N GLU A 174 9.83 10.82 -7.45
CA GLU A 174 10.06 12.08 -8.17
C GLU A 174 10.66 11.86 -9.56
N LYS A 175 11.61 10.93 -9.70
CA LYS A 175 12.20 10.57 -11.00
C LYS A 175 11.17 10.00 -11.98
N ASN A 176 10.11 9.38 -11.48
CA ASN A 176 9.06 8.75 -12.27
C ASN A 176 7.78 9.60 -12.39
N GLY A 177 7.86 10.91 -12.16
CA GLY A 177 6.81 11.87 -12.52
C GLY A 177 5.86 12.27 -11.39
N LEU A 178 6.07 11.84 -10.14
CA LEU A 178 5.29 12.28 -9.00
C LEU A 178 5.95 13.47 -8.28
N HIS A 179 5.15 14.39 -7.78
CA HIS A 179 5.61 15.46 -6.89
C HIS A 179 5.35 15.07 -5.43
N VAL A 180 6.41 14.69 -4.70
CA VAL A 180 6.30 14.26 -3.30
C VAL A 180 6.06 15.48 -2.39
N LYS A 181 4.86 15.59 -1.85
CA LYS A 181 4.45 16.67 -0.93
C LYS A 181 4.89 16.39 0.50
N LYS A 182 4.84 15.13 0.91
CA LYS A 182 5.10 14.74 2.30
C LYS A 182 5.53 13.28 2.38
N THR A 183 6.41 12.99 3.32
CA THR A 183 6.75 11.61 3.68
C THR A 183 6.66 11.41 5.17
N HIS A 184 6.17 10.25 5.59
CA HIS A 184 6.19 9.79 6.97
C HIS A 184 7.03 8.52 7.09
N ALA A 185 7.95 8.49 8.04
CA ALA A 185 8.72 7.29 8.40
C ALA A 185 8.66 7.02 9.91
N ILE A 186 8.67 8.07 10.75
CA ILE A 186 8.60 7.92 12.21
C ILE A 186 7.18 7.54 12.66
N LYS A 187 6.16 8.26 12.17
CA LYS A 187 4.75 8.00 12.53
C LYS A 187 4.22 6.68 11.97
N THR A 188 4.75 6.25 10.85
CA THR A 188 4.34 5.03 10.14
C THR A 188 5.32 3.88 10.31
N PHE A 189 6.34 4.03 11.18
CA PHE A 189 7.36 2.99 11.39
C PHE A 189 6.74 1.60 11.60
N PRO A 190 7.24 0.55 10.95
CA PRO A 190 8.47 0.47 10.13
C PRO A 190 8.27 0.71 8.63
N TRP A 191 7.29 1.48 8.22
CA TRP A 191 7.01 1.81 6.81
C TRP A 191 7.30 3.26 6.50
N THR A 192 7.66 3.53 5.25
CA THR A 192 7.67 4.86 4.66
C THR A 192 6.37 5.06 3.90
N LEU A 193 5.62 6.10 4.25
CA LEU A 193 4.41 6.54 3.57
C LEU A 193 4.71 7.84 2.82
N ALA A 194 4.45 7.90 1.53
CA ALA A 194 4.62 9.08 0.69
C ALA A 194 3.28 9.58 0.15
N ILE A 195 3.02 10.86 0.30
CA ILE A 195 1.85 11.58 -0.23
C ILE A 195 2.32 12.45 -1.39
N CYS A 196 1.76 12.20 -2.57
CA CYS A 196 2.20 12.81 -3.82
C CYS A 196 1.04 13.46 -4.58
N THR A 197 1.38 14.43 -5.46
CA THR A 197 0.50 14.89 -6.54
C THR A 197 1.05 14.41 -7.88
N VAL A 198 0.16 14.16 -8.83
CA VAL A 198 0.48 13.91 -10.23
C VAL A 198 0.76 15.21 -10.95
#